data_ccb29475c3db71ffe84f6f473e914e51
#
_entry.id   ccb29475c3db71ffe84f6f473e914e51
#
_cell.length_a   1.000
_cell.length_b   1.000
_cell.length_c   1.000
_cell.angle_alpha   90.00
_cell.angle_beta   90.00
_cell.angle_gamma   90.00
#
_symmetry.space_group_name_H-M   'P 1'
#
loop_
_entity.id
_entity.type
_entity.pdbx_description
1 polymer ?
#
loop_
_entity_poly.entity_id
_entity_poly.type
_entity_poly.pdbx_seq_one_letter_code
_entity_poly.pdbx_strand_id
1 'polypeptide(L)'
;FLSDGNLAKLKSFIGNSDFIVIDEAQRVKDIGLTIKLIHDNFTNVQLAVTGSSSLDLSNTINEPLTGRKFEYNLFPFSTNELVLNSTMLEEAKQLQNRLIYGFYPDVVNNPGEEKEILTNIVNSYLYKDIFEFKEIRKSFVIEKLVQALALQVGSEVSFNELGNLLGIDTMTVQRYVDLLEKAY
;
A
#
# COMPACT_ATOMS: atom_id res chain seq x y z
N PHE A 1 -6.83 -6.85 -22.13
CA PHE A 1 -7.35 -8.23 -21.93
C PHE A 1 -8.30 -8.25 -20.73
N LEU A 2 -7.82 -7.95 -19.52
CA LEU A 2 -8.66 -7.91 -18.30
C LEU A 2 -9.70 -6.76 -18.31
N SER A 3 -9.45 -5.69 -19.03
CA SER A 3 -10.35 -4.52 -19.11
C SER A 3 -11.56 -4.73 -20.04
N ASP A 4 -11.54 -5.78 -20.88
CA ASP A 4 -12.58 -5.97 -21.89
C ASP A 4 -13.87 -6.62 -21.36
N GLY A 5 -13.84 -7.20 -20.14
CA GLY A 5 -14.96 -7.94 -19.54
C GLY A 5 -15.49 -9.09 -20.40
N ASN A 6 -14.69 -9.60 -21.33
CA ASN A 6 -15.12 -10.64 -22.27
C ASN A 6 -14.92 -12.04 -21.69
N LEU A 7 -16.02 -12.71 -21.38
CA LEU A 7 -16.02 -14.02 -20.73
C LEU A 7 -15.29 -15.11 -21.56
N ALA A 8 -15.39 -15.07 -22.89
CA ALA A 8 -14.71 -16.06 -23.76
C ALA A 8 -13.19 -15.91 -23.72
N LYS A 9 -12.70 -14.65 -23.67
CA LYS A 9 -11.27 -14.35 -23.51
C LYS A 9 -10.78 -14.75 -22.12
N LEU A 10 -11.58 -14.46 -21.07
CA LEU A 10 -11.27 -14.87 -19.70
C LEU A 10 -11.19 -16.39 -19.60
N LYS A 11 -12.14 -17.13 -20.19
CA LYS A 11 -12.13 -18.58 -20.21
C LYS A 11 -10.89 -19.14 -20.90
N SER A 12 -10.49 -18.56 -22.02
CA SER A 12 -9.29 -18.99 -22.76
C SER A 12 -8.00 -18.71 -21.96
N PHE A 13 -7.97 -17.63 -21.18
CA PHE A 13 -6.83 -17.28 -20.34
C PHE A 13 -6.74 -18.16 -19.08
N ILE A 14 -7.86 -18.36 -18.41
CA ILE A 14 -7.97 -19.15 -17.18
C ILE A 14 -7.65 -20.62 -17.47
N GLY A 15 -8.15 -21.13 -18.60
CA GLY A 15 -7.93 -22.52 -18.99
C GLY A 15 -8.39 -23.49 -17.90
N ASN A 16 -7.49 -24.35 -17.46
CA ASN A 16 -7.71 -25.32 -16.38
C ASN A 16 -7.10 -24.93 -15.04
N SER A 17 -6.75 -23.65 -14.86
CA SER A 17 -6.16 -23.17 -13.60
C SER A 17 -7.20 -23.17 -12.48
N ASP A 18 -6.83 -23.64 -11.32
CA ASP A 18 -7.61 -23.61 -10.08
C ASP A 18 -7.23 -22.46 -9.16
N PHE A 19 -6.10 -21.79 -9.44
CA PHE A 19 -5.63 -20.61 -8.71
C PHE A 19 -5.08 -19.55 -9.67
N ILE A 20 -5.50 -18.30 -9.49
CA ILE A 20 -5.08 -17.14 -10.30
C ILE A 20 -4.64 -16.03 -9.38
N VAL A 21 -3.52 -15.40 -9.73
CA VAL A 21 -3.04 -14.18 -9.07
C VAL A 21 -3.12 -13.02 -10.07
N ILE A 22 -3.73 -11.92 -9.64
CA ILE A 22 -3.73 -10.64 -10.35
C ILE A 22 -2.96 -9.65 -9.49
N ASP A 23 -1.75 -9.35 -9.91
CA ASP A 23 -0.88 -8.40 -9.23
C ASP A 23 -1.08 -6.99 -9.79
N GLU A 24 -0.91 -5.95 -8.93
CA GLU A 24 -1.10 -4.54 -9.28
C GLU A 24 -2.45 -4.26 -9.97
N ALA A 25 -3.51 -4.87 -9.46
CA ALA A 25 -4.83 -4.88 -10.09
C ALA A 25 -5.43 -3.48 -10.31
N GLN A 26 -5.04 -2.47 -9.52
CA GLN A 26 -5.48 -1.09 -9.69
C GLN A 26 -5.08 -0.49 -11.05
N ARG A 27 -4.09 -1.07 -11.74
CA ARG A 27 -3.69 -0.65 -13.09
C ARG A 27 -4.67 -1.09 -14.19
N VAL A 28 -5.59 -1.97 -13.86
CA VAL A 28 -6.58 -2.48 -14.81
C VAL A 28 -7.88 -1.72 -14.66
N LYS A 29 -8.31 -1.06 -15.73
CA LYS A 29 -9.61 -0.37 -15.75
C LYS A 29 -10.74 -1.34 -15.48
N ASP A 30 -11.69 -0.95 -14.64
CA ASP A 30 -12.91 -1.72 -14.30
C ASP A 30 -12.61 -3.14 -13.77
N ILE A 31 -11.47 -3.30 -13.09
CA ILE A 31 -10.99 -4.60 -12.58
C ILE A 31 -12.02 -5.28 -11.66
N GLY A 32 -12.76 -4.52 -10.86
CA GLY A 32 -13.77 -5.06 -9.97
C GLY A 32 -14.88 -5.83 -10.71
N LEU A 33 -15.31 -5.34 -11.87
CA LEU A 33 -16.28 -6.05 -12.71
C LEU A 33 -15.67 -7.33 -13.29
N THR A 34 -14.42 -7.29 -13.71
CA THR A 34 -13.69 -8.45 -14.24
C THR A 34 -13.52 -9.54 -13.18
N ILE A 35 -13.10 -9.15 -11.96
CA ILE A 35 -12.99 -10.06 -10.82
C ILE A 35 -14.35 -10.69 -10.50
N LYS A 36 -15.41 -9.90 -10.48
CA LYS A 36 -16.78 -10.40 -10.30
C LYS A 36 -17.17 -11.41 -11.38
N LEU A 37 -16.89 -11.13 -12.65
CA LEU A 37 -17.15 -12.06 -13.75
C LEU A 37 -16.39 -13.38 -13.57
N ILE A 38 -15.12 -13.32 -13.14
CA ILE A 38 -14.33 -14.52 -12.85
C ILE A 38 -14.96 -15.30 -11.70
N HIS A 39 -15.24 -14.66 -10.59
CA HIS A 39 -15.84 -15.29 -9.41
C HIS A 39 -17.19 -15.95 -9.71
N ASP A 40 -18.07 -15.26 -10.45
CA ASP A 40 -19.43 -15.73 -10.70
C ASP A 40 -19.50 -16.86 -11.77
N ASN A 41 -18.50 -16.97 -12.67
CA ASN A 41 -18.49 -17.95 -13.76
C ASN A 41 -17.48 -19.10 -13.60
N PHE A 42 -16.49 -18.95 -12.70
CA PHE A 42 -15.42 -19.95 -12.48
C PHE A 42 -15.35 -20.32 -10.99
N THR A 43 -16.38 -21.01 -10.52
CA THR A 43 -16.59 -21.33 -9.09
C THR A 43 -15.48 -22.18 -8.46
N ASN A 44 -14.71 -22.90 -9.28
CA ASN A 44 -13.59 -23.75 -8.83
C ASN A 44 -12.25 -22.99 -8.81
N VAL A 45 -12.23 -21.73 -9.24
CA VAL A 45 -11.01 -20.92 -9.31
C VAL A 45 -10.89 -20.07 -8.05
N GLN A 46 -9.81 -20.23 -7.31
CA GLN A 46 -9.42 -19.31 -6.26
C GLN A 46 -8.70 -18.13 -6.88
N LEU A 47 -9.08 -16.92 -6.51
CA LEU A 47 -8.52 -15.68 -7.02
C LEU A 47 -7.84 -14.91 -5.89
N ALA A 48 -6.55 -14.59 -6.05
CA ALA A 48 -5.82 -13.66 -5.24
C ALA A 48 -5.56 -12.38 -6.04
N VAL A 49 -5.85 -11.24 -5.44
CA VAL A 49 -5.70 -9.94 -6.09
C VAL A 49 -4.87 -9.05 -5.18
N THR A 50 -3.81 -8.47 -5.71
CA THR A 50 -2.96 -7.54 -4.96
C THR A 50 -3.03 -6.13 -5.53
N GLY A 51 -2.67 -5.16 -4.72
CA GLY A 51 -2.51 -3.77 -5.13
C GLY A 51 -1.70 -3.00 -4.11
N SER A 52 -0.88 -2.07 -4.58
CA SER A 52 0.01 -1.27 -3.75
C SER A 52 -0.69 -0.15 -2.99
N SER A 53 -1.88 0.26 -3.41
CA SER A 53 -2.65 1.29 -2.71
C SER A 53 -4.05 0.78 -2.35
N SER A 54 -4.39 0.94 -1.07
CA SER A 54 -5.73 0.61 -0.57
C SER A 54 -6.82 1.50 -1.19
N LEU A 55 -6.46 2.71 -1.65
CA LEU A 55 -7.38 3.69 -2.22
C LEU A 55 -7.96 3.25 -3.56
N ASP A 56 -7.11 2.90 -4.50
CA ASP A 56 -7.55 2.61 -5.86
C ASP A 56 -8.17 1.23 -5.95
N LEU A 57 -7.57 0.25 -5.26
CA LEU A 57 -8.06 -1.11 -5.30
C LEU A 57 -9.39 -1.24 -4.55
N SER A 58 -9.50 -0.72 -3.33
CA SER A 58 -10.73 -0.83 -2.54
C SER A 58 -11.90 -0.07 -3.18
N ASN A 59 -11.70 1.14 -3.68
CA ASN A 59 -12.75 1.91 -4.35
C ASN A 59 -13.25 1.22 -5.64
N THR A 60 -12.34 0.57 -6.37
CA THR A 60 -12.67 -0.07 -7.64
C THR A 60 -13.35 -1.44 -7.46
N ILE A 61 -13.04 -2.18 -6.38
CA ILE A 61 -13.53 -3.55 -6.17
C ILE A 61 -14.60 -3.68 -5.08
N ASN A 62 -14.78 -2.69 -4.19
CA ASN A 62 -15.69 -2.82 -3.06
C ASN A 62 -17.13 -3.03 -3.49
N GLU A 63 -17.67 -2.18 -4.35
CA GLU A 63 -19.07 -2.26 -4.77
C GLU A 63 -19.37 -3.55 -5.55
N PRO A 64 -18.57 -3.95 -6.57
CA PRO A 64 -18.83 -5.18 -7.30
C PRO A 64 -18.67 -6.47 -6.49
N LEU A 65 -17.83 -6.47 -5.44
CA LEU A 65 -17.42 -7.67 -4.68
C LEU A 65 -17.97 -7.71 -3.24
N THR A 66 -18.96 -6.92 -2.91
CA THR A 66 -19.57 -6.94 -1.58
C THR A 66 -20.03 -8.36 -1.20
N GLY A 67 -19.51 -8.86 -0.06
CA GLY A 67 -19.82 -10.21 0.44
C GLY A 67 -19.16 -11.37 -0.32
N ARG A 68 -18.25 -11.09 -1.27
CA ARG A 68 -17.57 -12.10 -2.11
C ARG A 68 -16.05 -12.12 -1.95
N LYS A 69 -15.50 -11.37 -1.02
CA LYS A 69 -14.05 -11.25 -0.83
C LYS A 69 -13.66 -11.32 0.63
N PHE A 70 -12.45 -11.74 0.88
CA PHE A 70 -11.73 -11.50 2.11
C PHE A 70 -10.63 -10.46 1.80
N GLU A 71 -10.46 -9.49 2.69
CA GLU A 71 -9.41 -8.49 2.58
C GLU A 71 -8.35 -8.75 3.63
N TYR A 72 -7.10 -8.65 3.20
CA TYR A 72 -5.93 -8.80 4.06
C TYR A 72 -4.98 -7.65 3.80
N ASN A 73 -4.49 -7.04 4.87
CA ASN A 73 -3.43 -6.05 4.80
C ASN A 73 -2.10 -6.76 5.06
N LEU A 74 -1.14 -6.56 4.16
CA LEU A 74 0.21 -7.05 4.33
C LEU A 74 1.05 -5.96 4.99
N PHE A 75 1.33 -6.15 6.27
CA PHE A 75 2.17 -5.23 7.05
C PHE A 75 3.66 -5.59 6.92
N PRO A 76 4.57 -4.66 7.26
CA PRO A 76 5.96 -5.01 7.52
C PRO A 76 6.08 -6.11 8.59
N PHE A 77 7.24 -6.75 8.71
CA PHE A 77 7.44 -7.81 9.69
C PHE A 77 7.09 -7.38 11.11
N SER A 78 6.43 -8.25 11.84
CA SER A 78 6.29 -8.13 13.29
C SER A 78 7.53 -8.70 14.00
N THR A 79 7.77 -8.26 15.23
CA THR A 79 8.84 -8.84 16.06
C THR A 79 8.68 -10.35 16.23
N ASN A 80 7.43 -10.84 16.34
CA ASN A 80 7.19 -12.28 16.46
C ASN A 80 7.61 -13.08 15.24
N GLU A 81 7.37 -12.55 14.03
CA GLU A 81 7.82 -13.19 12.79
C GLU A 81 9.35 -13.22 12.70
N LEU A 82 10.03 -12.15 13.12
CA LEU A 82 11.49 -12.12 13.13
C LEU A 82 12.08 -13.12 14.12
N VAL A 83 11.51 -13.24 15.31
CA VAL A 83 11.94 -14.20 16.32
C VAL A 83 11.80 -15.67 15.87
N LEU A 84 10.88 -15.98 14.93
CA LEU A 84 10.78 -17.32 14.35
C LEU A 84 12.04 -17.71 13.54
N ASN A 85 12.76 -16.74 12.98
CA ASN A 85 13.98 -16.96 12.20
C ASN A 85 15.27 -16.60 12.96
N SER A 86 15.15 -16.02 14.16
CA SER A 86 16.24 -15.61 15.03
C SER A 86 15.95 -16.02 16.48
N THR A 87 16.36 -15.21 17.42
CA THR A 87 15.98 -15.37 18.85
C THR A 87 15.53 -14.02 19.42
N MET A 88 14.73 -14.06 20.50
CA MET A 88 14.33 -12.84 21.20
C MET A 88 15.54 -12.01 21.65
N LEU A 89 16.65 -12.66 22.02
CA LEU A 89 17.86 -11.98 22.45
C LEU A 89 18.56 -11.27 21.27
N GLU A 90 18.56 -11.87 20.11
CA GLU A 90 19.12 -11.27 18.88
C GLU A 90 18.30 -10.09 18.44
N GLU A 91 16.97 -10.22 18.40
CA GLU A 91 16.09 -9.09 18.05
C GLU A 91 16.14 -7.95 19.09
N ALA A 92 16.30 -8.26 20.38
CA ALA A 92 16.52 -7.25 21.40
C ALA A 92 17.81 -6.43 21.17
N LYS A 93 18.88 -7.07 20.67
CA LYS A 93 20.11 -6.35 20.27
C LYS A 93 19.92 -5.46 19.06
N GLN A 94 18.97 -5.79 18.18
CA GLN A 94 18.64 -5.04 16.99
C GLN A 94 17.61 -3.90 17.25
N LEU A 95 17.09 -3.78 18.47
CA LEU A 95 16.01 -2.85 18.78
C LEU A 95 16.30 -1.42 18.29
N GLN A 96 17.49 -0.90 18.52
CA GLN A 96 17.86 0.45 18.09
C GLN A 96 17.82 0.59 16.56
N ASN A 97 18.31 -0.42 15.85
CA ASN A 97 18.30 -0.46 14.39
C ASN A 97 16.86 -0.52 13.86
N ARG A 98 16.02 -1.37 14.47
CA ARG A 98 14.59 -1.49 14.14
C ARG A 98 13.82 -0.19 14.38
N LEU A 99 14.12 0.52 15.46
CA LEU A 99 13.48 1.83 15.75
C LEU A 99 13.85 2.91 14.74
N ILE A 100 15.05 2.83 14.14
CA ILE A 100 15.52 3.81 13.15
C ILE A 100 15.03 3.45 11.74
N TYR A 101 15.14 2.18 11.33
CA TYR A 101 14.94 1.76 9.95
C TYR A 101 13.65 0.97 9.73
N GLY A 102 12.96 0.55 10.79
CA GLY A 102 11.69 -0.17 10.69
C GLY A 102 11.84 -1.65 10.33
N PHE A 103 10.76 -2.22 9.80
CA PHE A 103 10.56 -3.66 9.66
C PHE A 103 10.21 -4.07 8.22
N TYR A 104 10.49 -3.24 7.22
CA TYR A 104 10.32 -3.65 5.84
C TYR A 104 11.20 -4.87 5.51
N PRO A 105 10.68 -5.88 4.79
CA PRO A 105 11.43 -7.10 4.50
C PRO A 105 12.80 -6.84 3.87
N ASP A 106 12.88 -5.97 2.89
CA ASP A 106 14.15 -5.63 2.24
C ASP A 106 15.14 -4.98 3.20
N VAL A 107 14.66 -4.10 4.09
CA VAL A 107 15.48 -3.46 5.11
C VAL A 107 16.02 -4.48 6.12
N VAL A 108 15.15 -5.40 6.55
CA VAL A 108 15.51 -6.44 7.53
C VAL A 108 16.51 -7.45 6.97
N ASN A 109 16.37 -7.82 5.70
CA ASN A 109 17.15 -8.84 5.04
C ASN A 109 18.51 -8.35 4.50
N ASN A 110 18.73 -7.03 4.44
CA ASN A 110 19.97 -6.44 3.91
C ASN A 110 20.61 -5.48 4.94
N PRO A 111 21.16 -6.02 6.04
CA PRO A 111 21.79 -5.20 7.07
C PRO A 111 23.01 -4.45 6.52
N GLY A 112 23.06 -3.15 6.78
CA GLY A 112 24.10 -2.24 6.27
C GLY A 112 23.63 -1.41 5.06
N GLU A 113 22.54 -1.77 4.39
CA GLU A 113 21.96 -1.07 3.23
C GLU A 113 20.63 -0.38 3.56
N GLU A 114 20.21 -0.38 4.82
CA GLU A 114 18.89 0.04 5.28
C GLU A 114 18.52 1.43 4.78
N LYS A 115 19.46 2.37 4.88
CA LYS A 115 19.22 3.77 4.48
C LYS A 115 19.00 3.91 2.98
N GLU A 116 19.78 3.18 2.18
CA GLU A 116 19.66 3.20 0.72
C GLU A 116 18.35 2.58 0.29
N ILE A 117 17.99 1.44 0.86
CA ILE A 117 16.71 0.75 0.60
C ILE A 117 15.53 1.66 0.94
N LEU A 118 15.51 2.29 2.12
CA LEU A 118 14.44 3.21 2.51
C LEU A 118 14.37 4.43 1.58
N THR A 119 15.52 4.96 1.16
CA THR A 119 15.56 6.06 0.20
C THR A 119 14.95 5.65 -1.13
N ASN A 120 15.24 4.46 -1.61
CA ASN A 120 14.67 3.92 -2.84
C ASN A 120 13.16 3.66 -2.71
N ILE A 121 12.70 3.16 -1.55
CA ILE A 121 11.27 2.98 -1.26
C ILE A 121 10.56 4.33 -1.33
N VAL A 122 11.06 5.34 -0.62
CA VAL A 122 10.46 6.69 -0.61
C VAL A 122 10.39 7.28 -2.02
N ASN A 123 11.48 7.21 -2.77
CA ASN A 123 11.54 7.82 -4.10
C ASN A 123 10.71 7.06 -5.14
N SER A 124 10.61 5.73 -5.03
CA SER A 124 9.95 4.89 -6.04
C SER A 124 8.46 4.71 -5.78
N TYR A 125 8.04 4.65 -4.52
CA TYR A 125 6.66 4.37 -4.14
C TYR A 125 5.96 5.60 -3.58
N LEU A 126 6.49 6.20 -2.49
CA LEU A 126 5.83 7.31 -1.81
C LEU A 126 5.48 8.44 -2.78
N TYR A 127 6.46 8.92 -3.51
CA TYR A 127 6.25 10.07 -4.39
C TYR A 127 5.46 9.69 -5.64
N LYS A 128 5.68 8.52 -6.22
CA LYS A 128 4.99 8.10 -7.42
C LYS A 128 3.50 7.88 -7.16
N ASP A 129 3.16 7.10 -6.15
CA ASP A 129 1.76 6.75 -5.86
C ASP A 129 0.98 7.99 -5.39
N ILE A 130 1.61 8.85 -4.57
CA ILE A 130 0.97 10.09 -4.12
C ILE A 130 0.80 11.09 -5.28
N PHE A 131 1.78 11.21 -6.18
CA PHE A 131 1.72 12.20 -7.27
C PHE A 131 0.83 11.77 -8.44
N GLU A 132 0.50 10.49 -8.57
CA GLU A 132 -0.52 10.02 -9.51
C GLU A 132 -1.93 10.49 -9.12
N PHE A 133 -2.16 10.87 -7.85
CA PHE A 133 -3.43 11.49 -7.44
C PHE A 133 -3.55 12.91 -7.99
N LYS A 134 -4.48 13.08 -8.93
CA LYS A 134 -4.76 14.34 -9.64
C LYS A 134 -5.08 15.56 -8.74
N GLU A 135 -5.30 15.33 -7.46
CA GLU A 135 -5.64 16.35 -6.47
C GLU A 135 -4.43 17.11 -5.92
N ILE A 136 -3.21 16.61 -6.16
CA ILE A 136 -1.99 17.22 -5.62
C ILE A 136 -1.44 18.24 -6.59
N ARG A 137 -1.70 19.50 -6.30
CA ARG A 137 -1.20 20.62 -7.11
C ARG A 137 0.23 21.05 -6.76
N LYS A 138 0.80 20.60 -5.61
CA LYS A 138 2.10 21.05 -5.11
C LYS A 138 2.83 19.89 -4.40
N SER A 139 3.63 19.13 -5.14
CA SER A 139 4.48 18.05 -4.61
C SER A 139 5.36 18.47 -3.42
N PHE A 140 5.95 19.63 -3.51
CA PHE A 140 6.79 20.24 -2.47
C PHE A 140 6.08 20.38 -1.09
N VAL A 141 4.76 20.60 -1.06
CA VAL A 141 4.01 20.73 0.21
C VAL A 141 3.91 19.36 0.90
N ILE A 142 3.72 18.29 0.13
CA ILE A 142 3.66 16.93 0.69
C ILE A 142 5.02 16.50 1.26
N GLU A 143 6.10 16.78 0.56
CA GLU A 143 7.45 16.49 1.07
C GLU A 143 7.69 17.18 2.42
N LYS A 144 7.34 18.46 2.53
CA LYS A 144 7.42 19.20 3.79
C LYS A 144 6.47 18.65 4.87
N LEU A 145 5.27 18.24 4.47
CA LEU A 145 4.31 17.64 5.40
C LEU A 145 4.87 16.33 5.97
N VAL A 146 5.40 15.44 5.12
CA VAL A 146 6.03 14.18 5.55
C VAL A 146 7.19 14.45 6.50
N GLN A 147 8.05 15.43 6.19
CA GLN A 147 9.14 15.83 7.09
C GLN A 147 8.63 16.36 8.44
N ALA A 148 7.60 17.20 8.41
CA ALA A 148 7.01 17.75 9.63
C ALA A 148 6.36 16.67 10.51
N LEU A 149 5.69 15.68 9.88
CA LEU A 149 5.13 14.52 10.57
C LEU A 149 6.22 13.60 11.14
N ALA A 150 7.28 13.35 10.38
CA ALA A 150 8.42 12.54 10.84
C ALA A 150 9.10 13.10 12.09
N LEU A 151 9.18 14.42 12.20
CA LEU A 151 9.73 15.11 13.39
C LEU A 151 8.80 15.07 14.61
N GLN A 152 7.54 14.65 14.44
CA GLN A 152 6.53 14.57 15.49
C GLN A 152 6.08 13.13 15.79
N VAL A 153 6.83 12.13 15.32
CA VAL A 153 6.52 10.72 15.59
C VAL A 153 6.44 10.47 17.10
N GLY A 154 5.34 9.84 17.54
CA GLY A 154 5.07 9.59 18.95
C GLY A 154 4.45 10.75 19.73
N SER A 155 4.11 11.86 19.05
CA SER A 155 3.45 13.03 19.63
C SER A 155 2.06 13.25 19.04
N GLU A 156 1.21 14.00 19.70
CA GLU A 156 -0.03 14.50 19.13
C GLU A 156 0.27 15.54 18.03
N VAL A 157 -0.45 15.46 16.93
CA VAL A 157 -0.26 16.33 15.77
C VAL A 157 -1.45 17.28 15.63
N SER A 158 -1.18 18.58 15.55
CA SER A 158 -2.17 19.61 15.28
C SER A 158 -2.18 19.97 13.79
N PHE A 159 -3.28 19.68 13.10
CA PHE A 159 -3.44 20.07 11.70
C PHE A 159 -3.41 21.59 11.48
N ASN A 160 -3.82 22.36 12.49
CA ASN A 160 -3.74 23.83 12.42
C ASN A 160 -2.28 24.32 12.48
N GLU A 161 -1.47 23.73 13.35
CA GLU A 161 -0.03 24.05 13.43
C GLU A 161 0.70 23.64 12.15
N LEU A 162 0.41 22.46 11.62
CA LEU A 162 0.95 22.01 10.33
C LEU A 162 0.52 22.94 9.19
N GLY A 163 -0.74 23.40 9.18
CA GLY A 163 -1.24 24.34 8.19
C GLY A 163 -0.47 25.67 8.22
N ASN A 164 -0.25 26.22 9.40
CA ASN A 164 0.54 27.44 9.61
C ASN A 164 2.01 27.23 9.17
N LEU A 165 2.61 26.11 9.54
CA LEU A 165 4.00 25.79 9.18
C LEU A 165 4.19 25.67 7.65
N LEU A 166 3.21 25.08 6.98
CA LEU A 166 3.28 24.78 5.54
C LEU A 166 2.69 25.88 4.65
N GLY A 167 2.02 26.87 5.25
CA GLY A 167 1.34 27.94 4.51
C GLY A 167 0.14 27.46 3.71
N ILE A 168 -0.61 26.49 4.25
CA ILE A 168 -1.83 25.92 3.66
C ILE A 168 -2.95 25.86 4.70
N ASP A 169 -4.19 25.75 4.25
CA ASP A 169 -5.33 25.63 5.14
C ASP A 169 -5.41 24.23 5.80
N THR A 170 -6.04 24.18 6.97
CA THR A 170 -6.18 22.98 7.80
C THR A 170 -6.90 21.83 7.07
N MET A 171 -7.89 22.14 6.23
CA MET A 171 -8.62 21.13 5.45
C MET A 171 -7.73 20.47 4.40
N THR A 172 -6.81 21.25 3.81
CA THR A 172 -5.81 20.70 2.89
C THR A 172 -4.79 19.82 3.61
N VAL A 173 -4.36 20.20 4.83
CA VAL A 173 -3.51 19.34 5.67
C VAL A 173 -4.20 18.01 5.95
N GLN A 174 -5.42 18.06 6.45
CA GLN A 174 -6.21 16.85 6.76
C GLN A 174 -6.32 15.94 5.54
N ARG A 175 -6.69 16.48 4.38
CA ARG A 175 -6.79 15.72 3.15
C ARG A 175 -5.47 15.07 2.74
N TYR A 176 -4.34 15.74 2.92
CA TYR A 176 -3.03 15.18 2.60
C TYR A 176 -2.59 14.12 3.59
N VAL A 177 -2.91 14.28 4.88
CA VAL A 177 -2.69 13.23 5.90
C VAL A 177 -3.54 11.99 5.60
N ASP A 178 -4.85 12.17 5.31
CA ASP A 178 -5.74 11.08 4.91
C ASP A 178 -5.23 10.34 3.66
N LEU A 179 -4.59 11.06 2.74
CA LEU A 179 -4.01 10.49 1.52
C LEU A 179 -2.76 9.67 1.84
N LEU A 180 -1.89 10.18 2.72
CA LEU A 180 -0.71 9.46 3.21
C LEU A 180 -1.12 8.19 3.97
N GLU A 181 -2.10 8.27 4.87
CA GLU A 181 -2.61 7.12 5.62
C GLU A 181 -3.18 6.02 4.72
N LYS A 182 -3.82 6.39 3.62
CA LYS A 182 -4.39 5.44 2.67
C LYS A 182 -3.36 4.84 1.70
N ALA A 183 -2.23 5.51 1.52
CA ALA A 183 -1.13 5.03 0.69
C ALA A 183 -0.22 4.05 1.44
N TYR A 184 -0.28 4.02 2.77
CA TYR A 184 0.52 3.22 3.69
C TYR A 184 -0.34 2.65 4.80
#